data_b75f286ddffa6e2bdd326cb158d684ee
#
_entry.id   b75f286ddffa6e2bdd326cb158d684ee
#
_cell.length_a   1.000
_cell.length_b   1.000
_cell.length_c   1.000
_cell.angle_alpha   90.00
_cell.angle_beta   90.00
_cell.angle_gamma   90.00
#
_symmetry.space_group_name_H-M   'P 1'
#
loop_
_entity.id
_entity.type
_entity.pdbx_description
1 polymer ?
#
loop_
_entity_poly.entity_id
_entity_poly.type
_entity_poly.pdbx_seq_one_letter_code
_entity_poly.pdbx_strand_id
1 'polypeptide(L)'
;LSEREFPVGDLRFFASSRSAGTTLEWKDRNIVVEDVATADWSGIDIALASAGKTASLQYSPVMAEAGVTVIDNSSGWRNDPEVPLIVSEVNPQDLDNIPKGIIANPNCTTMAAMPVLAPLHRESGLEALVVATYQAVSGAGLVGVEELASQVRSVIDDAPTLTHDGKAVQFPEPSSFPRTIAFNVIPHAGSFIDDGREETEEEQKLRNETRKILGIPDLKVSGTCVRV
;
A
#
# COMPACT_ATOMS: atom_id res chain seq x y z
N LEU A 1 4.16 15.15 6.47
CA LEU A 1 3.50 16.19 7.27
C LEU A 1 4.34 17.46 7.34
N SER A 2 5.62 17.36 7.69
CA SER A 2 6.52 18.53 7.83
C SER A 2 6.62 19.32 6.51
N GLU A 3 6.89 18.66 5.40
CA GLU A 3 7.04 19.29 4.07
C GLU A 3 5.75 19.98 3.57
N ARG A 4 4.61 19.54 4.05
CA ARG A 4 3.29 20.09 3.69
C ARG A 4 2.77 21.10 4.71
N GLU A 5 3.60 21.48 5.68
CA GLU A 5 3.22 22.41 6.76
C GLU A 5 1.91 22.05 7.47
N PHE A 6 1.62 20.73 7.55
CA PHE A 6 0.41 20.27 8.23
C PHE A 6 0.45 20.74 9.70
N PRO A 7 -0.64 21.29 10.24
CA PRO A 7 -0.67 21.86 11.60
C PRO A 7 -0.62 20.72 12.63
N VAL A 8 0.60 20.34 13.01
CA VAL A 8 0.86 19.35 14.05
C VAL A 8 1.11 20.08 15.37
N GLY A 9 0.29 19.84 16.39
CA GLY A 9 0.53 20.24 17.77
C GLY A 9 1.56 19.32 18.40
N ASP A 10 1.10 18.27 19.03
CA ASP A 10 1.95 17.21 19.56
C ASP A 10 2.00 16.00 18.60
N LEU A 11 3.18 15.40 18.48
CA LEU A 11 3.41 14.20 17.69
C LEU A 11 3.90 13.07 18.59
N ARG A 12 3.29 11.92 18.45
CA ARG A 12 3.69 10.68 19.13
C ARG A 12 3.94 9.59 18.10
N PHE A 13 4.92 8.74 18.33
CA PHE A 13 5.21 7.57 17.50
C PHE A 13 4.90 6.29 18.27
N PHE A 14 4.27 5.36 17.59
CA PHE A 14 3.89 4.06 18.14
C PHE A 14 4.45 2.93 17.29
N ALA A 15 4.94 1.89 17.92
CA ALA A 15 5.38 0.66 17.28
C ALA A 15 5.15 -0.54 18.20
N SER A 16 5.54 -1.74 17.75
CA SER A 16 5.54 -2.92 18.61
C SER A 16 6.58 -2.80 19.72
N SER A 17 6.46 -3.61 20.76
CA SER A 17 7.41 -3.69 21.89
C SER A 17 8.88 -3.85 21.46
N ARG A 18 9.14 -4.41 20.26
CA ARG A 18 10.51 -4.53 19.72
C ARG A 18 11.17 -3.20 19.40
N SER A 19 10.39 -2.20 19.03
CA SER A 19 10.87 -0.87 18.65
C SER A 19 10.52 0.20 19.70
N ALA A 20 9.68 -0.12 20.66
CA ALA A 20 9.37 0.77 21.77
C ALA A 20 10.65 1.16 22.56
N GLY A 21 10.74 2.41 22.97
CA GLY A 21 11.91 2.97 23.64
C GLY A 21 13.00 3.49 22.69
N THR A 22 12.93 3.21 21.39
CA THR A 22 13.81 3.86 20.41
C THR A 22 13.39 5.31 20.23
N THR A 23 14.30 6.13 19.71
CA THR A 23 14.05 7.56 19.50
C THR A 23 14.06 7.87 18.00
N LEU A 24 13.06 8.62 17.54
CA LEU A 24 12.97 9.14 16.18
C LEU A 24 13.04 10.67 16.21
N GLU A 25 13.76 11.23 15.26
CA GLU A 25 13.84 12.67 15.06
C GLU A 25 12.63 13.18 14.28
N TRP A 26 12.02 14.26 14.77
CA TRP A 26 10.98 15.01 14.08
C TRP A 26 11.28 16.50 14.16
N LYS A 27 11.62 17.11 13.03
CA LYS A 27 12.16 18.49 13.00
C LYS A 27 13.34 18.57 14.00
N ASP A 28 13.26 19.47 14.97
CA ASP A 28 14.32 19.69 15.96
C ASP A 28 14.07 18.96 17.30
N ARG A 29 13.16 17.97 17.32
CA ARG A 29 12.78 17.22 18.53
C ARG A 29 13.05 15.74 18.37
N ASN A 30 13.57 15.13 19.42
CA ASN A 30 13.67 13.68 19.55
C ASN A 30 12.42 13.16 20.28
N ILE A 31 11.70 12.23 19.63
CA ILE A 31 10.48 11.64 20.17
C ILE A 31 10.73 10.16 20.43
N VAL A 32 10.43 9.72 21.66
CA VAL A 32 10.53 8.31 22.03
C VAL A 32 9.34 7.55 21.47
N VAL A 33 9.60 6.40 20.84
CA VAL A 33 8.57 5.50 20.31
C VAL A 33 7.91 4.75 21.45
N GLU A 34 6.60 4.77 21.50
CA GLU A 34 5.77 4.12 22.50
C GLU A 34 5.33 2.72 22.05
N ASP A 35 5.06 1.82 23.01
CA ASP A 35 4.47 0.51 22.67
C ASP A 35 2.99 0.67 22.39
N VAL A 36 2.58 0.33 21.16
CA VAL A 36 1.20 0.38 20.69
C VAL A 36 0.24 -0.46 21.55
N ALA A 37 0.74 -1.55 22.16
CA ALA A 37 -0.07 -2.46 22.94
C ALA A 37 -0.49 -1.90 24.31
N THR A 38 0.25 -0.93 24.82
CA THR A 38 0.00 -0.31 26.13
C THR A 38 -0.21 1.19 26.06
N ALA A 39 -0.38 1.71 24.85
CA ALA A 39 -0.50 3.14 24.61
C ALA A 39 -1.78 3.73 25.21
N ASP A 40 -1.66 4.91 25.77
CA ASP A 40 -2.79 5.78 26.11
C ASP A 40 -3.13 6.65 24.90
N TRP A 41 -4.32 6.47 24.37
CA TRP A 41 -4.81 7.17 23.17
C TRP A 41 -5.50 8.51 23.51
N SER A 42 -5.64 8.86 24.78
CA SER A 42 -6.27 10.11 25.19
C SER A 42 -5.53 11.33 24.63
N GLY A 43 -6.29 12.32 24.15
CA GLY A 43 -5.75 13.57 23.59
C GLY A 43 -5.09 13.44 22.22
N ILE A 44 -5.31 12.32 21.51
CA ILE A 44 -4.89 12.17 20.11
C ILE A 44 -6.10 12.42 19.23
N ASP A 45 -5.99 13.34 18.29
CA ASP A 45 -7.06 13.64 17.32
C ASP A 45 -7.02 12.72 16.12
N ILE A 46 -5.82 12.47 15.57
CA ILE A 46 -5.62 11.71 14.32
C ILE A 46 -4.46 10.73 14.48
N ALA A 47 -4.67 9.49 14.04
CA ALA A 47 -3.62 8.49 13.91
C ALA A 47 -3.40 8.09 12.45
N LEU A 48 -2.14 8.11 11.99
CA LEU A 48 -1.74 7.56 10.69
C LEU A 48 -1.22 6.15 10.91
N ALA A 49 -2.02 5.13 10.54
CA ALA A 49 -1.71 3.73 10.73
C ALA A 49 -1.07 3.13 9.47
N SER A 50 0.18 2.67 9.57
CA SER A 50 0.93 2.06 8.45
C SER A 50 1.74 0.83 8.88
N ALA A 51 1.30 0.13 9.93
CA ALA A 51 1.99 -1.03 10.50
C ALA A 51 1.53 -2.39 9.91
N GLY A 52 0.79 -2.36 8.81
CA GLY A 52 0.26 -3.53 8.12
C GLY A 52 -1.11 -3.99 8.63
N LYS A 53 -1.72 -4.93 7.89
CA LYS A 53 -3.11 -5.38 8.07
C LYS A 53 -3.40 -5.89 9.49
N THR A 54 -2.55 -6.77 10.00
CA THR A 54 -2.78 -7.42 11.32
C THR A 54 -2.79 -6.40 12.45
N ALA A 55 -1.82 -5.49 12.49
CA ALA A 55 -1.75 -4.44 13.49
C ALA A 55 -2.94 -3.48 13.36
N SER A 56 -3.30 -3.11 12.14
CA SER A 56 -4.43 -2.21 11.90
C SER A 56 -5.76 -2.82 12.37
N LEU A 57 -6.04 -4.09 12.04
CA LEU A 57 -7.26 -4.78 12.50
C LEU A 57 -7.32 -4.90 14.03
N GLN A 58 -6.16 -4.98 14.69
CA GLN A 58 -6.09 -5.10 16.15
C GLN A 58 -6.25 -3.75 16.85
N TYR A 59 -5.57 -2.70 16.38
CA TYR A 59 -5.43 -1.46 17.13
C TYR A 59 -6.32 -0.32 16.64
N SER A 60 -6.70 -0.28 15.35
CA SER A 60 -7.53 0.81 14.82
C SER A 60 -8.88 0.93 15.53
N PRO A 61 -9.60 -0.17 15.87
CA PRO A 61 -10.83 -0.08 16.65
C PRO A 61 -10.60 0.53 18.04
N VAL A 62 -9.52 0.13 18.72
CA VAL A 62 -9.19 0.64 20.07
C VAL A 62 -8.89 2.14 20.04
N MET A 63 -8.19 2.61 19.01
CA MET A 63 -7.93 4.03 18.79
C MET A 63 -9.25 4.78 18.54
N ALA A 64 -10.10 4.25 17.66
CA ALA A 64 -11.38 4.86 17.31
C ALA A 64 -12.34 4.93 18.51
N GLU A 65 -12.40 3.89 19.35
CA GLU A 65 -13.16 3.87 20.60
C GLU A 65 -12.69 4.95 21.59
N ALA A 66 -11.40 5.30 21.56
CA ALA A 66 -10.82 6.40 22.35
C ALA A 66 -11.08 7.78 21.74
N GLY A 67 -11.78 7.86 20.61
CA GLY A 67 -12.12 9.12 19.93
C GLY A 67 -11.12 9.57 18.87
N VAL A 68 -10.13 8.75 18.54
CA VAL A 68 -9.12 9.05 17.52
C VAL A 68 -9.68 8.78 16.12
N THR A 69 -9.51 9.71 15.20
CA THR A 69 -9.76 9.44 13.77
C THR A 69 -8.56 8.70 13.19
N VAL A 70 -8.76 7.46 12.76
CA VAL A 70 -7.68 6.61 12.22
C VAL A 70 -7.66 6.69 10.70
N ILE A 71 -6.53 7.07 10.12
CA ILE A 71 -6.26 6.99 8.68
C ILE A 71 -5.37 5.77 8.44
N ASP A 72 -5.98 4.70 7.91
CA ASP A 72 -5.31 3.41 7.73
C ASP A 72 -4.78 3.21 6.32
N ASN A 73 -3.47 3.03 6.21
CA ASN A 73 -2.79 2.74 4.95
C ASN A 73 -2.67 1.23 4.66
N SER A 74 -3.17 0.37 5.54
CA SER A 74 -3.16 -1.08 5.32
C SER A 74 -4.31 -1.55 4.43
N SER A 75 -4.34 -2.84 4.13
CA SER A 75 -5.47 -3.45 3.41
C SER A 75 -6.60 -3.93 4.34
N GLY A 76 -6.49 -3.68 5.63
CA GLY A 76 -7.39 -4.27 6.64
C GLY A 76 -8.84 -3.88 6.48
N TRP A 77 -9.09 -2.62 6.17
CA TRP A 77 -10.42 -2.00 6.19
C TRP A 77 -10.99 -1.67 4.82
N ARG A 78 -10.23 -1.81 3.74
CA ARG A 78 -10.62 -1.37 2.40
C ARG A 78 -11.91 -1.98 1.88
N ASN A 79 -12.17 -3.24 2.23
CA ASN A 79 -13.38 -3.97 1.82
C ASN A 79 -14.55 -3.85 2.82
N ASP A 80 -14.36 -3.21 3.97
CA ASP A 80 -15.41 -3.01 4.94
C ASP A 80 -16.40 -1.96 4.41
N PRO A 81 -17.72 -2.28 4.31
CA PRO A 81 -18.69 -1.34 3.76
C PRO A 81 -18.96 -0.10 4.65
N GLU A 82 -18.64 -0.20 5.94
CA GLU A 82 -18.81 0.90 6.90
C GLU A 82 -17.53 1.74 7.06
N VAL A 83 -16.45 1.41 6.33
CA VAL A 83 -15.22 2.19 6.33
C VAL A 83 -15.06 2.86 4.97
N PRO A 84 -15.04 4.19 4.89
CA PRO A 84 -14.84 4.90 3.64
C PRO A 84 -13.43 4.62 3.09
N LEU A 85 -13.35 4.37 1.79
CA LEU A 85 -12.11 4.18 1.05
C LEU A 85 -11.83 5.44 0.23
N ILE A 86 -10.87 6.24 0.66
CA ILE A 86 -10.74 7.63 0.23
C ILE A 86 -9.56 7.87 -0.71
N VAL A 87 -9.87 8.53 -1.82
CA VAL A 87 -8.92 9.29 -2.63
C VAL A 87 -9.35 10.76 -2.57
N SER A 88 -8.59 11.60 -1.90
CA SER A 88 -8.98 12.97 -1.54
C SER A 88 -9.43 13.82 -2.72
N GLU A 89 -8.87 13.61 -3.91
CA GLU A 89 -9.20 14.32 -5.15
C GLU A 89 -10.46 13.75 -5.85
N VAL A 90 -10.97 12.61 -5.41
CA VAL A 90 -12.02 11.86 -6.11
C VAL A 90 -13.32 11.82 -5.32
N ASN A 91 -13.27 11.37 -4.08
CA ASN A 91 -14.45 11.14 -3.23
C ASN A 91 -14.30 11.72 -1.81
N PRO A 92 -13.85 12.99 -1.64
CA PRO A 92 -13.68 13.59 -0.32
C PRO A 92 -14.99 13.68 0.48
N GLN A 93 -16.14 13.73 -0.19
CA GLN A 93 -17.48 13.76 0.44
C GLN A 93 -17.78 12.50 1.27
N ASP A 94 -17.13 11.37 1.01
CA ASP A 94 -17.32 10.15 1.78
C ASP A 94 -16.74 10.28 3.20
N LEU A 95 -15.93 11.33 3.46
CA LEU A 95 -15.46 11.70 4.80
C LEU A 95 -16.54 12.30 5.70
N ASP A 96 -17.69 12.71 5.16
CA ASP A 96 -18.80 13.22 5.94
C ASP A 96 -19.44 12.14 6.82
N ASN A 97 -19.17 10.86 6.53
CA ASN A 97 -19.68 9.73 7.30
C ASN A 97 -18.58 8.68 7.56
N ILE A 98 -18.06 8.66 8.79
CA ILE A 98 -17.00 7.76 9.25
C ILE A 98 -17.51 6.97 10.47
N PRO A 99 -18.45 6.02 10.28
CA PRO A 99 -19.17 5.39 11.40
C PRO A 99 -18.27 4.60 12.36
N LYS A 100 -17.13 4.10 11.87
CA LYS A 100 -16.16 3.37 12.70
C LYS A 100 -14.97 4.21 13.17
N GLY A 101 -14.96 5.52 12.89
CA GLY A 101 -13.81 6.38 13.19
C GLY A 101 -12.54 6.01 12.39
N ILE A 102 -12.67 5.15 11.37
CA ILE A 102 -11.58 4.65 10.54
C ILE A 102 -11.79 5.05 9.09
N ILE A 103 -10.74 5.57 8.46
CA ILE A 103 -10.68 5.94 7.05
C ILE A 103 -9.65 5.02 6.39
N ALA A 104 -10.02 4.30 5.35
CA ALA A 104 -9.10 3.45 4.60
C ALA A 104 -8.47 4.21 3.43
N ASN A 105 -7.16 4.02 3.27
CA ASN A 105 -6.40 4.48 2.13
C ASN A 105 -6.26 3.36 1.10
N PRO A 106 -6.51 3.57 -0.20
CA PRO A 106 -6.47 2.49 -1.17
C PRO A 106 -5.06 1.98 -1.46
N ASN A 107 -4.99 0.90 -2.22
CA ASN A 107 -3.74 0.38 -2.77
C ASN A 107 -3.05 1.45 -3.65
N CYS A 108 -1.73 1.42 -3.69
CA CYS A 108 -0.93 2.43 -4.40
C CYS A 108 -1.27 2.52 -5.88
N THR A 109 -1.52 1.41 -6.57
CA THR A 109 -1.89 1.39 -7.99
C THR A 109 -3.29 1.98 -8.21
N THR A 110 -4.24 1.65 -7.33
CA THR A 110 -5.58 2.26 -7.33
C THR A 110 -5.49 3.76 -7.08
N MET A 111 -4.77 4.18 -6.04
CA MET A 111 -4.59 5.59 -5.71
C MET A 111 -4.04 6.40 -6.89
N ALA A 112 -3.03 5.86 -7.60
CA ALA A 112 -2.43 6.54 -8.76
C ALA A 112 -3.39 6.66 -9.95
N ALA A 113 -4.27 5.68 -10.15
CA ALA A 113 -5.19 5.64 -11.29
C ALA A 113 -6.45 6.51 -11.08
N MET A 114 -6.95 6.63 -9.86
CA MET A 114 -8.24 7.26 -9.58
C MET A 114 -8.33 8.74 -9.99
N PRO A 115 -7.33 9.61 -9.77
CA PRO A 115 -7.39 11.01 -10.20
C PRO A 115 -7.53 11.20 -11.72
N VAL A 116 -7.14 10.18 -12.51
CA VAL A 116 -7.32 10.17 -13.98
C VAL A 116 -8.66 9.55 -14.36
N LEU A 117 -9.02 8.42 -13.76
CA LEU A 117 -10.22 7.67 -14.15
C LEU A 117 -11.51 8.36 -13.70
N ALA A 118 -11.52 8.99 -12.54
CA ALA A 118 -12.72 9.62 -12.01
C ALA A 118 -13.25 10.78 -12.88
N PRO A 119 -12.43 11.73 -13.33
CA PRO A 119 -12.89 12.76 -14.27
C PRO A 119 -13.41 12.16 -15.59
N LEU A 120 -12.71 11.18 -16.15
CA LEU A 120 -13.15 10.51 -17.38
C LEU A 120 -14.50 9.80 -17.19
N HIS A 121 -14.68 9.14 -16.05
CA HIS A 121 -15.96 8.52 -15.71
C HIS A 121 -17.09 9.53 -15.61
N ARG A 122 -16.86 10.68 -14.96
CA ARG A 122 -17.86 11.73 -14.79
C ARG A 122 -18.31 12.33 -16.12
N GLU A 123 -17.38 12.48 -17.07
CA GLU A 123 -17.65 13.10 -18.37
C GLU A 123 -18.26 12.13 -19.38
N SER A 124 -17.81 10.87 -19.40
CA SER A 124 -18.09 9.95 -20.51
C SER A 124 -18.64 8.59 -20.08
N GLY A 125 -18.62 8.30 -18.78
CA GLY A 125 -18.90 6.96 -18.28
C GLY A 125 -17.69 6.03 -18.44
N LEU A 126 -17.57 5.04 -17.56
CA LEU A 126 -16.54 4.00 -17.61
C LEU A 126 -17.23 2.65 -17.61
N GLU A 127 -17.13 1.92 -18.72
CA GLU A 127 -17.78 0.60 -18.92
C GLU A 127 -16.85 -0.57 -18.63
N ALA A 128 -15.56 -0.38 -18.92
CA ALA A 128 -14.53 -1.39 -18.72
C ALA A 128 -13.15 -0.73 -18.51
N LEU A 129 -12.30 -1.41 -17.76
CA LEU A 129 -10.93 -0.99 -17.48
C LEU A 129 -9.98 -2.16 -17.71
N VAL A 130 -9.01 -1.98 -18.59
CA VAL A 130 -7.87 -2.87 -18.78
C VAL A 130 -6.62 -2.11 -18.39
N VAL A 131 -5.89 -2.62 -17.38
CA VAL A 131 -4.74 -1.94 -16.78
C VAL A 131 -3.52 -2.86 -16.76
N ALA A 132 -2.39 -2.35 -17.20
CA ALA A 132 -1.08 -2.92 -16.92
C ALA A 132 -0.28 -1.94 -16.06
N THR A 133 0.35 -2.44 -15.00
CA THR A 133 1.19 -1.62 -14.12
C THR A 133 2.65 -2.03 -14.21
N TYR A 134 3.55 -1.09 -14.01
CA TYR A 134 4.96 -1.35 -13.79
C TYR A 134 5.32 -0.85 -12.40
N GLN A 135 5.53 -1.80 -11.48
CA GLN A 135 5.67 -1.53 -10.06
C GLN A 135 7.10 -1.83 -9.59
N ALA A 136 7.74 -0.83 -8.99
CA ALA A 136 9.06 -1.01 -8.41
C ALA A 136 9.09 -2.09 -7.33
N VAL A 137 10.23 -2.76 -7.19
CA VAL A 137 10.47 -3.78 -6.15
C VAL A 137 10.26 -3.25 -4.73
N SER A 138 10.40 -1.94 -4.51
CA SER A 138 10.16 -1.30 -3.20
C SER A 138 8.73 -1.47 -2.68
N GLY A 139 7.77 -1.75 -3.56
CA GLY A 139 6.41 -2.13 -3.15
C GLY A 139 6.33 -3.46 -2.39
N ALA A 140 7.35 -4.33 -2.51
CA ALA A 140 7.52 -5.52 -1.67
C ALA A 140 8.29 -5.25 -0.37
N GLY A 141 8.61 -3.98 -0.08
CA GLY A 141 9.38 -3.59 1.09
C GLY A 141 10.90 -3.71 0.89
N LEU A 142 11.64 -3.54 1.99
CA LEU A 142 13.11 -3.55 1.98
C LEU A 142 13.66 -4.86 1.41
N VAL A 143 13.05 -5.99 1.74
CA VAL A 143 13.48 -7.31 1.27
C VAL A 143 13.48 -7.43 -0.26
N GLY A 144 12.52 -6.82 -0.95
CA GLY A 144 12.47 -6.79 -2.41
C GLY A 144 13.60 -5.95 -3.02
N VAL A 145 13.91 -4.82 -2.40
CA VAL A 145 15.03 -3.95 -2.82
C VAL A 145 16.37 -4.64 -2.61
N GLU A 146 16.57 -5.30 -1.47
CA GLU A 146 17.77 -6.02 -1.13
C GLU A 146 18.01 -7.22 -2.06
N GLU A 147 16.94 -7.96 -2.41
CA GLU A 147 17.03 -9.06 -3.36
C GLU A 147 17.47 -8.57 -4.74
N LEU A 148 16.83 -7.54 -5.30
CA LEU A 148 17.23 -6.95 -6.57
C LEU A 148 18.70 -6.49 -6.52
N ALA A 149 19.09 -5.76 -5.47
CA ALA A 149 20.45 -5.26 -5.33
C ALA A 149 21.48 -6.38 -5.22
N SER A 150 21.15 -7.46 -4.52
CA SER A 150 22.02 -8.64 -4.39
C SER A 150 22.17 -9.37 -5.73
N GLN A 151 21.07 -9.62 -6.43
CA GLN A 151 21.09 -10.28 -7.74
C GLN A 151 21.89 -9.47 -8.77
N VAL A 152 21.71 -8.13 -8.82
CA VAL A 152 22.46 -7.26 -9.73
C VAL A 152 23.95 -7.31 -9.42
N ARG A 153 24.34 -7.14 -8.15
CA ARG A 153 25.77 -7.16 -7.76
C ARG A 153 26.47 -8.46 -8.09
N SER A 154 25.76 -9.59 -8.01
CA SER A 154 26.35 -10.90 -8.26
C SER A 154 26.70 -11.17 -9.73
N VAL A 155 26.10 -10.42 -10.67
CA VAL A 155 26.20 -10.74 -12.11
C VAL A 155 26.52 -9.52 -12.99
N ILE A 156 26.73 -8.35 -12.42
CA ILE A 156 26.84 -7.10 -13.18
C ILE A 156 27.98 -7.14 -14.21
N ASP A 157 29.10 -7.77 -13.89
CA ASP A 157 30.26 -7.83 -14.76
C ASP A 157 30.01 -8.74 -15.98
N ASP A 158 29.19 -9.77 -15.81
CA ASP A 158 28.85 -10.74 -16.85
C ASP A 158 27.53 -10.40 -17.59
N ALA A 159 26.80 -9.37 -17.13
CA ALA A 159 25.52 -8.98 -17.69
C ALA A 159 25.51 -8.73 -19.22
N PRO A 160 26.60 -8.21 -19.86
CA PRO A 160 26.65 -8.07 -21.32
C PRO A 160 26.43 -9.38 -22.09
N THR A 161 26.73 -10.52 -21.50
CA THR A 161 26.52 -11.85 -22.14
C THR A 161 25.05 -12.18 -22.34
N LEU A 162 24.15 -11.59 -21.53
CA LEU A 162 22.70 -11.72 -21.66
C LEU A 162 22.16 -11.21 -22.99
N THR A 163 22.94 -10.40 -23.72
CA THR A 163 22.58 -9.93 -25.07
C THR A 163 22.35 -11.08 -26.04
N HIS A 164 23.08 -12.18 -25.89
CA HIS A 164 23.08 -13.30 -26.81
C HIS A 164 22.46 -14.56 -26.25
N ASP A 165 22.51 -14.73 -24.92
CA ASP A 165 21.99 -15.91 -24.23
C ASP A 165 21.45 -15.53 -22.86
N GLY A 166 20.12 -15.61 -22.69
CA GLY A 166 19.46 -15.34 -21.41
C GLY A 166 19.82 -16.32 -20.28
N LYS A 167 20.56 -17.40 -20.57
CA LYS A 167 21.07 -18.36 -19.60
C LYS A 167 22.58 -18.22 -19.34
N ALA A 168 23.23 -17.25 -19.97
CA ALA A 168 24.67 -17.06 -19.86
C ALA A 168 25.14 -16.71 -18.44
N VAL A 169 24.22 -16.19 -17.61
CA VAL A 169 24.51 -15.74 -16.25
C VAL A 169 23.68 -16.56 -15.26
N GLN A 170 24.32 -17.02 -14.19
CA GLN A 170 23.66 -17.71 -13.10
C GLN A 170 23.31 -16.74 -11.98
N PHE A 171 22.04 -16.42 -11.85
CA PHE A 171 21.54 -15.59 -10.76
C PHE A 171 21.41 -16.37 -9.46
N PRO A 172 21.54 -15.68 -8.30
CA PRO A 172 21.12 -16.25 -7.03
C PRO A 172 19.64 -16.68 -7.07
N GLU A 173 19.31 -17.72 -6.29
CA GLU A 173 17.92 -18.15 -6.16
C GLU A 173 17.04 -17.02 -5.60
N PRO A 174 15.87 -16.76 -6.20
CA PRO A 174 14.94 -15.76 -5.69
C PRO A 174 14.35 -16.18 -4.35
N SER A 175 14.11 -15.22 -3.47
CA SER A 175 13.55 -15.43 -2.13
C SER A 175 12.26 -14.67 -1.88
N SER A 176 12.16 -13.44 -2.36
CA SER A 176 10.99 -12.56 -2.19
C SER A 176 10.08 -12.55 -3.41
N PHE A 177 10.64 -12.88 -4.58
CA PHE A 177 9.90 -12.95 -5.84
C PHE A 177 9.82 -14.39 -6.36
N PRO A 178 8.80 -14.73 -7.17
CA PRO A 178 8.66 -16.08 -7.72
C PRO A 178 9.73 -16.43 -8.77
N ARG A 179 10.45 -15.44 -9.28
CA ARG A 179 11.53 -15.55 -10.28
C ARG A 179 12.57 -14.45 -10.03
N THR A 180 13.75 -14.61 -10.63
CA THR A 180 14.77 -13.57 -10.68
C THR A 180 14.20 -12.26 -11.20
N ILE A 181 14.41 -11.18 -10.46
CA ILE A 181 13.94 -9.83 -10.82
C ILE A 181 15.02 -9.01 -11.53
N ALA A 182 16.30 -9.24 -11.24
CA ALA A 182 17.39 -8.52 -11.91
C ALA A 182 17.38 -8.77 -13.41
N PHE A 183 17.44 -7.69 -14.21
CA PHE A 183 17.37 -7.71 -15.68
C PHE A 183 16.12 -8.39 -16.24
N ASN A 184 15.02 -8.36 -15.51
CA ASN A 184 13.78 -9.05 -15.85
C ASN A 184 12.55 -8.19 -15.47
N VAL A 185 11.39 -8.61 -15.97
CA VAL A 185 10.08 -8.14 -15.54
C VAL A 185 9.24 -9.33 -15.16
N ILE A 186 8.50 -9.24 -14.07
CA ILE A 186 7.68 -10.34 -13.55
C ILE A 186 6.22 -9.92 -13.55
N PRO A 187 5.36 -10.43 -14.45
CA PRO A 187 3.93 -10.11 -14.47
C PRO A 187 3.19 -10.84 -13.33
N HIS A 188 3.64 -10.56 -12.11
CA HIS A 188 3.12 -11.16 -10.88
C HIS A 188 3.44 -10.26 -9.69
N ALA A 189 2.42 -9.83 -8.96
CA ALA A 189 2.57 -9.05 -7.75
C ALA A 189 1.59 -9.52 -6.67
N GLY A 190 2.12 -9.91 -5.51
CA GLY A 190 1.34 -10.54 -4.44
C GLY A 190 1.13 -12.04 -4.66
N SER A 191 0.28 -12.66 -3.87
CA SER A 191 -0.07 -14.08 -3.98
C SER A 191 -1.27 -14.27 -4.89
N PHE A 192 -1.36 -15.41 -5.56
CA PHE A 192 -2.59 -15.78 -6.25
C PHE A 192 -3.72 -16.03 -5.26
N ILE A 193 -4.93 -15.63 -5.65
CA ILE A 193 -6.14 -15.84 -4.87
C ILE A 193 -6.91 -17.02 -5.49
N ASP A 194 -7.30 -17.94 -4.63
CA ASP A 194 -8.12 -19.10 -5.04
C ASP A 194 -9.62 -18.72 -5.05
N ASP A 195 -10.02 -17.88 -6.03
CA ASP A 195 -11.41 -17.47 -6.25
C ASP A 195 -11.92 -17.88 -7.66
N GLY A 196 -11.14 -18.70 -8.36
CA GLY A 196 -11.44 -19.18 -9.71
C GLY A 196 -11.22 -18.16 -10.83
N ARG A 197 -10.58 -17.01 -10.53
CA ARG A 197 -10.32 -15.92 -11.51
C ARG A 197 -8.87 -15.84 -11.95
N GLU A 198 -7.98 -16.61 -11.33
CA GLU A 198 -6.54 -16.57 -11.61
C GLU A 198 -5.92 -15.18 -11.43
N GLU A 199 -6.46 -14.39 -10.51
CA GLU A 199 -5.96 -13.05 -10.16
C GLU A 199 -4.98 -13.11 -8.97
N THR A 200 -4.03 -12.20 -8.94
CA THR A 200 -3.22 -11.93 -7.76
C THR A 200 -3.98 -11.00 -6.80
N GLU A 201 -3.51 -10.92 -5.55
CA GLU A 201 -4.05 -9.97 -4.56
C GLU A 201 -4.01 -8.52 -5.04
N GLU A 202 -2.95 -8.12 -5.77
CA GLU A 202 -2.81 -6.76 -6.29
C GLU A 202 -3.86 -6.47 -7.38
N GLU A 203 -4.10 -7.41 -8.27
CA GLU A 203 -5.12 -7.30 -9.32
C GLU A 203 -6.53 -7.29 -8.75
N GLN A 204 -6.79 -8.14 -7.74
CA GLN A 204 -8.07 -8.13 -7.04
C GLN A 204 -8.32 -6.80 -6.31
N LYS A 205 -7.30 -6.26 -5.61
CA LYS A 205 -7.40 -4.93 -4.95
C LYS A 205 -7.74 -3.86 -5.98
N LEU A 206 -7.01 -3.79 -7.08
CA LEU A 206 -7.28 -2.82 -8.14
C LEU A 206 -8.74 -2.89 -8.62
N ARG A 207 -9.27 -4.07 -8.85
CA ARG A 207 -10.66 -4.27 -9.27
C ARG A 207 -11.68 -3.84 -8.20
N ASN A 208 -11.53 -4.34 -6.99
CA ASN A 208 -12.50 -4.11 -5.94
C ASN A 208 -12.50 -2.66 -5.45
N GLU A 209 -11.32 -2.09 -5.27
CA GLU A 209 -11.14 -0.73 -4.79
C GLU A 209 -11.62 0.29 -5.82
N THR A 210 -11.31 0.09 -7.12
CA THR A 210 -11.83 0.94 -8.21
C THR A 210 -13.34 0.98 -8.21
N ARG A 211 -13.99 -0.18 -8.09
CA ARG A 211 -15.45 -0.29 -8.02
C ARG A 211 -16.03 0.49 -6.85
N LYS A 212 -15.42 0.35 -5.67
CA LYS A 212 -15.87 1.02 -4.44
C LYS A 212 -15.71 2.53 -4.54
N ILE A 213 -14.52 3.02 -4.94
CA ILE A 213 -14.21 4.45 -5.00
C ILE A 213 -15.06 5.18 -6.06
N LEU A 214 -15.25 4.57 -7.23
CA LEU A 214 -16.03 5.17 -8.31
C LEU A 214 -17.53 4.92 -8.21
N GLY A 215 -17.98 4.08 -7.28
CA GLY A 215 -19.40 3.72 -7.13
C GLY A 215 -19.95 2.90 -8.30
N ILE A 216 -19.11 2.10 -8.98
CA ILE A 216 -19.50 1.27 -10.15
C ILE A 216 -19.32 -0.21 -9.79
N PRO A 217 -20.29 -0.85 -9.11
CA PRO A 217 -20.13 -2.21 -8.58
C PRO A 217 -19.88 -3.28 -9.65
N ASP A 218 -20.43 -3.09 -10.85
CA ASP A 218 -20.34 -4.04 -11.95
C ASP A 218 -19.28 -3.69 -12.99
N LEU A 219 -18.39 -2.72 -12.70
CA LEU A 219 -17.32 -2.35 -13.62
C LEU A 219 -16.48 -3.57 -14.00
N LYS A 220 -16.30 -3.79 -15.30
CA LYS A 220 -15.41 -4.83 -15.81
C LYS A 220 -13.97 -4.37 -15.67
N VAL A 221 -13.19 -5.05 -14.85
CA VAL A 221 -11.78 -4.71 -14.63
C VAL A 221 -10.92 -5.94 -14.87
N SER A 222 -9.88 -5.76 -15.68
CA SER A 222 -8.80 -6.72 -15.87
C SER A 222 -7.47 -6.02 -15.61
N GLY A 223 -6.71 -6.51 -14.68
CA GLY A 223 -5.41 -5.97 -14.29
C GLY A 223 -4.27 -6.95 -14.61
N THR A 224 -3.10 -6.42 -14.93
CA THR A 224 -1.84 -7.17 -14.92
C THR A 224 -0.82 -6.34 -14.16
N CYS A 225 -0.43 -6.81 -12.98
CA CYS A 225 0.52 -6.14 -12.12
C CYS A 225 1.93 -6.69 -12.34
N VAL A 226 2.84 -5.85 -12.88
CA VAL A 226 4.19 -6.25 -13.26
C VAL A 226 5.22 -5.65 -12.29
N ARG A 227 6.08 -6.49 -11.73
CA ARG A 227 7.27 -6.05 -10.97
C ARG A 227 8.43 -5.78 -11.93
N VAL A 228 9.09 -4.65 -11.71
CA VAL A 228 10.26 -4.19 -12.45
C VAL A 228 11.37 -3.72 -11.53
#